data_1a530bf2823f4c29d756528f0cff1397
#
_entry.id   1a530bf2823f4c29d756528f0cff1397
#
_cell.length_a   1.000
_cell.length_b   1.000
_cell.length_c   1.000
_cell.angle_alpha   90.00
_cell.angle_beta   90.00
_cell.angle_gamma   90.00
#
_symmetry.space_group_name_H-M   'P 1'
#
loop_
_entity.id
_entity.type
_entity.pdbx_description
1 polymer ?
#
loop_
_entity_poly.entity_id
_entity_poly.type
_entity_poly.pdbx_seq_one_letter_code
_entity_poly.pdbx_strand_id
1 'polypeptide(L)'
;MYNVYKIPQAVKLKFINYKDGSLFLDEKEISDPLDEQIQIEIHFAGINRADILQKNGHYPPPSGESEIIGLECSGIVTKLGKSVKKFSLGEQVCAILGGGGYAEYVNVNEKQVMPLPKNLN
;
A
#
# COMPACT_ATOMS: atom_id res chain seq x y z
N MET A 1 13.59 1.24 -33.25
CA MET A 1 14.43 0.68 -32.20
C MET A 1 13.57 0.05 -31.12
N TYR A 2 13.91 -1.12 -30.71
CA TYR A 2 13.20 -1.82 -29.65
C TYR A 2 13.49 -1.17 -28.30
N ASN A 3 12.42 -0.85 -27.54
CA ASN A 3 12.57 -0.16 -26.28
C ASN A 3 12.33 -1.12 -25.09
N VAL A 4 13.41 -1.66 -24.56
CA VAL A 4 13.35 -2.59 -23.42
C VAL A 4 12.87 -1.94 -22.13
N TYR A 5 12.89 -0.61 -22.06
CA TYR A 5 12.46 0.11 -20.85
C TYR A 5 10.94 0.07 -20.65
N LYS A 6 10.19 -0.35 -21.66
CA LYS A 6 8.72 -0.50 -21.56
C LYS A 6 8.30 -1.86 -21.03
N ILE A 7 9.22 -2.77 -20.80
CA ILE A 7 8.88 -4.03 -20.16
C ILE A 7 8.55 -3.73 -18.70
N PRO A 8 7.33 -4.07 -18.25
CA PRO A 8 6.97 -3.86 -16.86
C PRO A 8 7.94 -4.62 -15.96
N GLN A 9 8.54 -3.92 -15.03
CA GLN A 9 9.40 -4.55 -14.03
C GLN A 9 8.68 -4.52 -12.69
N ALA A 10 8.68 -5.64 -12.01
CA ALA A 10 8.17 -5.71 -10.65
C ALA A 10 9.02 -4.80 -9.76
N VAL A 11 8.36 -3.96 -8.99
CA VAL A 11 9.03 -3.09 -8.03
C VAL A 11 9.24 -3.89 -6.75
N LYS A 12 10.48 -3.89 -6.23
CA LYS A 12 10.76 -4.47 -4.92
C LYS A 12 10.36 -3.47 -3.84
N LEU A 13 9.69 -3.97 -2.82
CA LEU A 13 9.35 -3.17 -1.67
C LEU A 13 9.88 -3.81 -0.39
N LYS A 14 10.23 -2.96 0.56
CA LYS A 14 10.51 -3.37 1.92
C LYS A 14 9.25 -3.22 2.75
N PHE A 15 9.03 -4.16 3.65
CA PHE A 15 7.86 -4.13 4.52
C PHE A 15 8.20 -4.75 5.88
N ILE A 16 7.36 -4.46 6.85
CA ILE A 16 7.47 -5.06 8.18
C ILE A 16 6.68 -6.35 8.19
N ASN A 17 7.38 -7.45 8.38
CA ASN A 17 6.79 -8.77 8.52
C ASN A 17 6.79 -9.17 10.00
N TYR A 18 6.09 -10.24 10.31
CA TYR A 18 5.98 -10.74 11.68
C TYR A 18 5.99 -12.26 11.72
N LYS A 19 6.54 -12.78 12.80
CA LYS A 19 6.54 -14.22 13.08
C LYS A 19 6.63 -14.41 14.58
N ASP A 20 5.71 -15.19 15.15
CA ASP A 20 5.67 -15.51 16.59
C ASP A 20 5.71 -14.24 17.46
N GLY A 21 4.98 -13.21 17.08
CA GLY A 21 4.90 -11.95 17.80
C GLY A 21 6.08 -11.00 17.61
N SER A 22 7.10 -11.40 16.85
CA SER A 22 8.26 -10.55 16.58
C SER A 22 8.17 -9.90 15.21
N LEU A 23 8.57 -8.64 15.12
CA LEU A 23 8.61 -7.86 13.89
C LEU A 23 10.00 -7.89 13.29
N PHE A 24 10.08 -7.94 11.96
CA PHE A 24 11.35 -7.85 11.25
C PHE A 24 11.14 -7.26 9.86
N LEU A 25 12.21 -6.69 9.31
CA LEU A 25 12.19 -6.12 7.97
C LEU A 25 12.32 -7.23 6.94
N ASP A 26 11.48 -7.21 5.92
CA ASP A 26 11.48 -8.19 4.84
C ASP A 26 11.30 -7.49 3.50
N GLU A 27 11.47 -8.21 2.41
CA GLU A 27 11.35 -7.69 1.05
C GLU A 27 10.47 -8.61 0.21
N LYS A 28 9.73 -8.00 -0.70
CA LYS A 28 8.98 -8.75 -1.72
C LYS A 28 8.79 -7.88 -2.95
N GLU A 29 8.29 -8.48 -4.00
CA GLU A 29 7.90 -7.73 -5.20
C GLU A 29 6.44 -7.31 -5.07
N ILE A 30 6.12 -6.14 -5.60
CA ILE A 30 4.75 -5.68 -5.73
C ILE A 30 4.41 -5.60 -7.22
N SER A 31 3.25 -6.15 -7.57
CA SER A 31 2.74 -6.10 -8.94
C SER A 31 2.22 -4.70 -9.28
N ASP A 32 1.99 -4.46 -10.56
CA ASP A 32 1.27 -3.25 -10.97
C ASP A 32 -0.15 -3.27 -10.41
N PRO A 33 -0.74 -2.10 -10.17
CA PRO A 33 -2.11 -2.02 -9.67
C PRO A 33 -3.10 -2.62 -10.68
N LEU A 34 -4.14 -3.26 -10.18
CA LEU A 34 -5.25 -3.69 -11.01
C LEU A 34 -6.00 -2.47 -11.55
N ASP A 35 -6.94 -2.70 -12.49
CA ASP A 35 -7.58 -1.60 -13.23
C ASP A 35 -8.19 -0.51 -12.35
N GLU A 36 -8.75 -0.86 -11.21
CA GLU A 36 -9.41 0.07 -10.30
C GLU A 36 -8.55 0.45 -9.10
N GLN A 37 -7.28 0.06 -9.12
CA GLN A 37 -6.37 0.30 -8.02
C GLN A 37 -5.41 1.44 -8.30
N ILE A 38 -4.93 2.01 -7.22
CA ILE A 38 -3.87 3.01 -7.20
C ILE A 38 -2.70 2.42 -6.45
N GLN A 39 -1.48 2.64 -6.94
CA GLN A 39 -0.29 2.33 -6.16
C GLN A 39 0.17 3.60 -5.45
N ILE A 40 0.35 3.50 -4.15
CA ILE A 40 0.79 4.59 -3.30
C ILE A 40 2.18 4.28 -2.78
N GLU A 41 3.11 5.24 -2.93
CA GLU A 41 4.36 5.24 -2.18
C GLU A 41 4.04 5.77 -0.80
N ILE A 42 4.19 4.94 0.22
CA ILE A 42 3.78 5.24 1.57
C ILE A 42 4.84 6.08 2.27
N HIS A 43 4.43 7.24 2.79
CA HIS A 43 5.29 8.11 3.59
C HIS A 43 5.01 7.97 5.08
N PHE A 44 3.75 7.73 5.45
CA PHE A 44 3.34 7.54 6.84
C PHE A 44 2.28 6.45 6.94
N ALA A 45 2.37 5.65 7.99
CA ALA A 45 1.37 4.66 8.33
C ALA A 45 0.93 4.85 9.78
N GLY A 46 -0.36 4.72 10.02
CA GLY A 46 -0.89 4.79 11.38
C GLY A 46 -0.71 3.46 12.11
N ILE A 47 -0.57 3.54 13.42
CA ILE A 47 -0.49 2.35 14.28
C ILE A 47 -1.84 2.16 14.93
N ASN A 48 -2.39 0.96 14.82
CA ASN A 48 -3.70 0.61 15.34
C ASN A 48 -3.62 -0.63 16.22
N ARG A 49 -4.55 -0.76 17.16
CA ARG A 49 -4.61 -1.93 18.04
C ARG A 49 -4.71 -3.23 17.23
N ALA A 50 -5.45 -3.21 16.13
CA ALA A 50 -5.58 -4.39 15.25
C ALA A 50 -4.23 -4.87 14.72
N ASP A 51 -3.28 -3.98 14.50
CA ASP A 51 -1.93 -4.32 14.05
C ASP A 51 -1.22 -5.20 15.09
N ILE A 52 -1.37 -4.84 16.35
CA ILE A 52 -0.79 -5.58 17.48
C ILE A 52 -1.44 -6.96 17.58
N LEU A 53 -2.76 -7.02 17.43
CA LEU A 53 -3.49 -8.29 17.46
C LEU A 53 -3.09 -9.19 16.30
N GLN A 54 -2.94 -8.64 15.09
CA GLN A 54 -2.51 -9.38 13.93
C GLN A 54 -1.09 -9.93 14.12
N LYS A 55 -0.18 -9.10 14.62
CA LYS A 55 1.20 -9.49 14.92
C LYS A 55 1.25 -10.71 15.85
N ASN A 56 0.34 -10.78 16.79
CA ASN A 56 0.25 -11.84 17.78
C ASN A 56 -0.66 -13.00 17.36
N GLY A 57 -1.15 -13.00 16.12
CA GLY A 57 -1.98 -14.07 15.58
C GLY A 57 -3.44 -14.02 16.00
N HIS A 58 -3.91 -12.93 16.59
CA HIS A 58 -5.29 -12.80 17.11
C HIS A 58 -6.23 -12.02 16.18
N TYR A 59 -5.74 -11.53 15.06
CA TYR A 59 -6.52 -10.78 14.10
C TYR A 59 -6.06 -11.12 12.69
N PRO A 60 -6.59 -12.20 12.09
CA PRO A 60 -6.20 -12.56 10.73
C PRO A 60 -6.70 -11.51 9.73
N PRO A 61 -5.94 -11.24 8.66
CA PRO A 61 -6.42 -10.31 7.64
C PRO A 61 -7.65 -10.86 6.94
N PRO A 62 -8.58 -10.00 6.48
CA PRO A 62 -9.72 -10.44 5.70
C PRO A 62 -9.26 -11.16 4.43
N SER A 63 -10.07 -12.10 3.96
CA SER A 63 -9.79 -12.84 2.74
C SER A 63 -9.61 -11.88 1.55
N GLY A 64 -8.55 -12.08 0.78
CA GLY A 64 -8.24 -11.23 -0.37
C GLY A 64 -7.43 -9.97 -0.04
N GLU A 65 -7.23 -9.68 1.24
CA GLU A 65 -6.42 -8.54 1.66
C GLU A 65 -4.98 -8.94 1.90
N SER A 66 -4.08 -7.94 1.92
CA SER A 66 -2.67 -8.16 2.19
C SER A 66 -2.46 -8.72 3.59
N GLU A 67 -1.53 -9.65 3.71
CA GLU A 67 -1.10 -10.15 5.02
C GLU A 67 -0.14 -9.21 5.73
N ILE A 68 0.37 -8.19 5.04
CA ILE A 68 1.19 -7.15 5.65
C ILE A 68 0.32 -6.33 6.59
N ILE A 69 0.83 -6.04 7.78
CA ILE A 69 0.13 -5.24 8.78
C ILE A 69 -0.03 -3.80 8.26
N GLY A 70 -1.04 -3.09 8.76
CA GLY A 70 -1.23 -1.67 8.50
C GLY A 70 -2.55 -1.36 7.83
N LEU A 71 -3.40 -0.61 8.53
CA LEU A 71 -4.78 -0.35 8.12
C LEU A 71 -5.01 1.07 7.61
N GLU A 72 -3.97 1.90 7.60
CA GLU A 72 -4.07 3.26 7.07
C GLU A 72 -2.70 3.78 6.68
N CYS A 73 -2.68 4.64 5.68
CA CYS A 73 -1.44 5.26 5.23
C CYS A 73 -1.71 6.61 4.58
N SER A 74 -0.65 7.39 4.44
CA SER A 74 -0.62 8.54 3.56
C SER A 74 0.65 8.51 2.72
N GLY A 75 0.58 9.09 1.54
CA GLY A 75 1.71 9.08 0.63
C GLY A 75 1.36 9.72 -0.70
N ILE A 76 2.06 9.27 -1.73
CA ILE A 76 1.99 9.85 -3.06
C ILE A 76 1.59 8.77 -4.08
N VAL A 77 0.69 9.12 -4.97
CA VAL A 77 0.27 8.25 -6.07
C VAL A 77 1.43 8.06 -7.05
N THR A 78 1.87 6.82 -7.24
CA THR A 78 2.98 6.49 -8.14
C THR A 78 2.54 5.73 -9.38
N LYS A 79 1.43 5.01 -9.33
CA LYS A 79 0.84 4.31 -10.46
C LYS A 79 -0.67 4.33 -10.37
N LEU A 80 -1.32 4.31 -11.53
CA LEU A 80 -2.78 4.28 -11.64
C LEU A 80 -3.20 3.07 -12.43
N GLY A 81 -4.20 2.35 -11.96
CA GLY A 81 -4.89 1.36 -12.76
C GLY A 81 -5.60 2.05 -13.93
N LYS A 82 -5.80 1.32 -15.02
CA LYS A 82 -6.29 1.93 -16.27
C LYS A 82 -7.70 2.53 -16.17
N SER A 83 -8.49 2.10 -15.19
CA SER A 83 -9.86 2.60 -15.01
C SER A 83 -9.95 3.73 -13.97
N VAL A 84 -8.85 4.09 -13.34
CA VAL A 84 -8.83 5.14 -12.33
C VAL A 84 -8.88 6.51 -13.02
N LYS A 85 -9.83 7.35 -12.61
CA LYS A 85 -10.04 8.68 -13.20
C LYS A 85 -10.03 9.82 -12.20
N LYS A 86 -10.15 9.52 -10.91
CA LYS A 86 -10.30 10.54 -9.87
C LYS A 86 -8.99 11.04 -9.31
N PHE A 87 -7.88 10.38 -9.61
CA PHE A 87 -6.57 10.69 -9.04
C PHE A 87 -5.54 10.82 -10.14
N SER A 88 -4.46 11.54 -9.83
CA SER A 88 -3.36 11.80 -10.75
C SER A 88 -2.04 11.36 -10.14
N LEU A 89 -1.07 11.01 -10.99
CA LEU A 89 0.29 10.71 -10.54
C LEU A 89 0.87 11.90 -9.77
N GLY A 90 1.54 11.61 -8.67
CA GLY A 90 2.15 12.62 -7.81
C GLY A 90 1.19 13.26 -6.80
N GLU A 91 -0.08 12.93 -6.84
CA GLU A 91 -1.06 13.49 -5.89
C GLU A 91 -0.82 12.94 -4.49
N GLN A 92 -0.95 13.83 -3.49
CA GLN A 92 -0.85 13.45 -2.08
C GLN A 92 -2.20 12.92 -1.61
N VAL A 93 -2.19 11.72 -1.05
CA VAL A 93 -3.41 11.01 -0.66
C VAL A 93 -3.26 10.33 0.68
N CYS A 94 -4.40 9.96 1.27
CA CYS A 94 -4.45 9.02 2.36
C CYS A 94 -5.41 7.89 2.00
N ALA A 95 -5.26 6.75 2.67
CA ALA A 95 -6.07 5.58 2.36
C ALA A 95 -6.38 4.78 3.61
N ILE A 96 -7.56 4.16 3.59
CA ILE A 96 -7.96 3.16 4.57
C ILE A 96 -7.75 1.80 3.92
N LEU A 97 -7.04 0.92 4.61
CA LEU A 97 -6.56 -0.34 4.05
C LEU A 97 -7.13 -1.54 4.81
N GLY A 98 -7.26 -2.65 4.11
CA GLY A 98 -7.48 -3.96 4.75
C GLY A 98 -6.18 -4.64 5.17
N GLY A 99 -5.06 -4.02 4.85
CA GLY A 99 -3.69 -4.48 5.12
C GLY A 99 -2.73 -3.78 4.18
N GLY A 100 -1.44 -3.90 4.44
CA GLY A 100 -0.40 -3.40 3.54
C GLY A 100 0.24 -2.08 3.94
N GLY A 101 -0.17 -1.45 5.03
CA GLY A 101 0.31 -0.12 5.42
C GLY A 101 1.76 -0.07 5.88
N TYR A 102 2.28 -1.16 6.43
CA TYR A 102 3.66 -1.21 6.92
C TYR A 102 4.62 -1.65 5.81
N ALA A 103 4.59 -0.94 4.70
CA ALA A 103 5.41 -1.21 3.52
C ALA A 103 5.74 0.10 2.81
N GLU A 104 6.70 0.04 1.89
CA GLU A 104 7.04 1.22 1.07
C GLU A 104 5.96 1.57 0.06
N TYR A 105 5.25 0.57 -0.45
CA TYR A 105 4.21 0.74 -1.46
C TYR A 105 3.01 -0.14 -1.15
N VAL A 106 1.84 0.30 -1.59
CA VAL A 106 0.62 -0.50 -1.49
C VAL A 106 -0.25 -0.26 -2.73
N ASN A 107 -0.89 -1.33 -3.19
CA ASN A 107 -1.95 -1.23 -4.20
C ASN A 107 -3.30 -1.24 -3.47
N VAL A 108 -4.13 -0.26 -3.73
CA VAL A 108 -5.41 -0.11 -3.04
C VAL A 108 -6.50 0.36 -4.01
N ASN A 109 -7.72 -0.11 -3.82
CA ASN A 109 -8.85 0.32 -4.62
C ASN A 109 -9.06 1.83 -4.47
N GLU A 110 -9.33 2.52 -5.58
CA GLU A 110 -9.51 3.97 -5.57
C GLU A 110 -10.60 4.45 -4.62
N LYS A 111 -11.59 3.60 -4.34
CA LYS A 111 -12.70 3.95 -3.42
C LYS A 111 -12.26 4.07 -1.96
N GLN A 112 -11.10 3.53 -1.62
CA GLN A 112 -10.53 3.59 -0.27
C GLN A 112 -9.53 4.73 -0.12
N VAL A 113 -9.34 5.53 -1.15
CA VAL A 113 -8.35 6.60 -1.22
C VAL A 113 -9.04 7.95 -1.19
N MET A 114 -8.46 8.89 -0.43
CA MET A 114 -8.95 10.26 -0.30
C MET A 114 -7.82 11.24 -0.58
N PRO A 115 -8.14 12.39 -1.22
CA PRO A 115 -7.14 13.45 -1.35
C PRO A 115 -6.71 13.94 0.03
N LEU A 116 -5.42 14.21 0.19
CA LEU A 116 -4.95 14.81 1.43
C LEU A 116 -5.39 16.29 1.47
N PRO A 117 -5.95 16.75 2.60
CA PRO A 117 -6.36 18.17 2.70
C PRO A 117 -5.16 19.10 2.51
N LYS A 118 -5.33 20.13 1.68
CA LYS A 118 -4.23 21.02 1.26
C LYS A 118 -3.66 21.87 2.40
N ASN A 119 -4.40 22.04 3.47
CA ASN A 119 -4.05 22.92 4.59
C ASN A 119 -3.59 22.16 5.85
N LEU A 120 -3.24 20.89 5.71
CA LEU A 120 -2.64 20.13 6.81
C LEU A 120 -1.14 20.36 6.81
N ASN A 121 -0.65 20.81 7.93
CA ASN A 121 0.79 20.91 8.20
C ASN A 121 1.29 19.67 8.92
#